data_563a8a37b7695075d2b3557ff3890fd6
#
_entry.id   563a8a37b7695075d2b3557ff3890fd6
#
_cell.length_a   1.000
_cell.length_b   1.000
_cell.length_c   1.000
_cell.angle_alpha   90.00
_cell.angle_beta   90.00
_cell.angle_gamma   90.00
#
_symmetry.space_group_name_H-M   'P 1'
#
loop_
_entity.id
_entity.type
_entity.pdbx_description
1 polymer ?
#
loop_
_entity_poly.entity_id
_entity_poly.type
_entity_poly.pdbx_seq_one_letter_code
_entity_poly.pdbx_strand_id
1 'polypeptide(L)'
;IGGYYADCFKRCTERRWKDTAGRCRLRSDTFEMKLGKYPITRKTPVSLVLTNKGKRNLLIQGRMDLTILIPCGRCLEEVPVEFELDFEKKIDMNLTEEERREALDECAYIHGYDLDVDELVYSEILVNWPLRVLCKEDCKGICSICGKNLNHGTCDCDHTDLDPRMAQIRDIFNKFKEV
;
A
#
# COMPACT_ATOMS: atom_id res chain seq x y z
N ILE A 1 -17.14 -9.94 29.68
CA ILE A 1 -18.11 -9.94 28.57
C ILE A 1 -17.28 -10.21 27.34
N GLY A 2 -17.18 -11.51 26.98
CA GLY A 2 -16.34 -12.01 25.91
C GLY A 2 -16.92 -11.66 24.56
N GLY A 3 -16.25 -10.75 23.84
CA GLY A 3 -16.53 -10.50 22.44
C GLY A 3 -16.07 -11.71 21.62
N TYR A 4 -16.96 -12.39 20.97
CA TYR A 4 -16.68 -13.40 19.98
C TYR A 4 -15.89 -12.76 18.85
N TYR A 5 -14.58 -13.01 18.82
CA TYR A 5 -13.76 -12.88 17.61
C TYR A 5 -14.03 -14.14 16.79
N ALA A 6 -15.12 -14.14 16.06
CA ALA A 6 -15.38 -15.18 15.09
C ALA A 6 -14.21 -15.20 14.09
N ASP A 7 -13.76 -16.39 13.74
CA ASP A 7 -12.98 -16.64 12.52
C ASP A 7 -13.74 -15.99 11.38
N CYS A 8 -13.26 -14.80 11.01
CA CYS A 8 -14.03 -13.87 10.25
C CYS A 8 -14.27 -14.40 8.87
N PHE A 9 -15.51 -14.50 8.54
CA PHE A 9 -16.05 -14.64 7.19
C PHE A 9 -15.56 -15.82 6.34
N LYS A 10 -14.94 -16.86 6.95
CA LYS A 10 -14.73 -18.13 6.25
C LYS A 10 -16.02 -18.82 5.79
N ARG A 11 -17.18 -18.31 6.19
CA ARG A 11 -18.49 -18.83 5.79
C ARG A 11 -19.53 -17.71 5.78
N CYS A 12 -19.45 -16.81 4.83
CA CYS A 12 -20.66 -16.12 4.35
C CYS A 12 -21.43 -17.06 3.40
N THR A 13 -21.41 -18.38 3.67
CA THR A 13 -21.94 -19.40 2.80
C THR A 13 -23.09 -20.14 3.41
N GLU A 14 -23.91 -20.57 2.54
CA GLU A 14 -24.86 -21.67 2.47
C GLU A 14 -26.31 -21.39 2.78
N ARG A 15 -26.72 -20.36 3.51
CA ARG A 15 -28.17 -20.13 3.65
C ARG A 15 -28.52 -18.65 3.71
N ARG A 16 -28.77 -18.06 2.54
CA ARG A 16 -29.24 -16.68 2.34
C ARG A 16 -28.23 -15.63 2.82
N TRP A 17 -27.67 -14.93 1.88
CA TRP A 17 -27.06 -13.63 2.07
C TRP A 17 -27.98 -12.77 2.93
N LYS A 18 -27.82 -12.81 4.23
CA LYS A 18 -28.47 -11.88 5.15
C LYS A 18 -27.49 -10.74 5.39
N ASP A 19 -28.02 -9.55 5.59
CA ASP A 19 -27.25 -8.42 6.03
C ASP A 19 -26.43 -8.84 7.26
N THR A 20 -25.13 -8.73 7.16
CA THR A 20 -24.20 -9.17 8.19
C THR A 20 -23.22 -8.08 8.49
N ALA A 21 -23.12 -7.69 9.76
CA ALA A 21 -22.08 -6.77 10.24
C ALA A 21 -21.13 -7.49 11.18
N GLY A 22 -19.85 -7.23 11.06
CA GLY A 22 -18.84 -7.87 11.90
C GLY A 22 -17.56 -7.08 11.98
N ARG A 23 -16.70 -7.48 12.93
CA ARG A 23 -15.36 -6.94 13.09
C ARG A 23 -14.34 -8.05 12.96
N CYS A 24 -13.34 -7.82 12.12
CA CYS A 24 -12.28 -8.76 11.84
C CYS A 24 -10.92 -8.19 12.22
N ARG A 25 -9.98 -9.04 12.63
CA ARG A 25 -8.59 -8.65 12.80
C ARG A 25 -7.80 -9.07 11.57
N LEU A 26 -7.04 -8.14 11.03
CA LEU A 26 -6.02 -8.44 10.02
C LEU A 26 -4.98 -9.39 10.62
N ARG A 27 -4.67 -10.49 9.93
CA ARG A 27 -3.75 -11.51 10.43
C ARG A 27 -2.30 -11.09 10.30
N SER A 28 -1.96 -10.45 9.19
CA SER A 28 -0.59 -10.06 8.91
C SER A 28 -0.18 -8.82 9.72
N ASP A 29 1.05 -8.84 10.25
CA ASP A 29 1.74 -7.69 10.86
C ASP A 29 2.70 -7.01 9.87
N THR A 30 2.70 -7.48 8.63
CA THR A 30 3.57 -6.97 7.56
C THR A 30 2.78 -6.87 6.27
N PHE A 31 2.90 -5.75 5.60
CA PHE A 31 2.38 -5.55 4.25
C PHE A 31 3.49 -5.87 3.24
N GLU A 32 3.26 -6.86 2.39
CA GLU A 32 4.25 -7.31 1.40
C GLU A 32 3.76 -6.98 -0.02
N MET A 33 4.59 -6.32 -0.81
CA MET A 33 4.36 -6.09 -2.23
C MET A 33 5.63 -6.32 -3.03
N LYS A 34 5.56 -6.23 -4.35
CA LYS A 34 6.74 -6.41 -5.24
C LYS A 34 7.90 -5.46 -4.93
N LEU A 35 7.62 -4.31 -4.34
CA LEU A 35 8.62 -3.29 -3.99
C LEU A 35 9.30 -3.55 -2.64
N GLY A 36 8.73 -4.39 -1.76
CA GLY A 36 9.29 -4.67 -0.45
C GLY A 36 8.28 -5.13 0.59
N LYS A 37 8.80 -5.23 1.82
CA LYS A 37 8.03 -5.59 3.01
C LYS A 37 7.99 -4.40 3.95
N TYR A 38 6.79 -4.06 4.41
CA TYR A 38 6.53 -2.87 5.21
C TYR A 38 5.85 -3.27 6.53
N PRO A 39 6.48 -3.00 7.68
CA PRO A 39 5.89 -3.33 8.98
C PRO A 39 4.62 -2.53 9.25
N ILE A 40 3.59 -3.20 9.76
CA ILE A 40 2.36 -2.57 10.27
C ILE A 40 2.54 -2.36 11.77
N THR A 41 2.65 -1.11 12.22
CA THR A 41 2.89 -0.78 13.62
C THR A 41 1.60 -0.63 14.43
N ARG A 42 0.54 -0.21 13.77
CA ARG A 42 -0.78 -0.04 14.37
C ARG A 42 -1.84 -0.53 13.41
N LYS A 43 -2.85 -1.23 13.92
CA LYS A 43 -4.02 -1.64 13.15
C LYS A 43 -5.25 -1.72 14.06
N THR A 44 -6.36 -1.18 13.59
CA THR A 44 -7.67 -1.38 14.23
C THR A 44 -8.35 -2.62 13.63
N PRO A 45 -9.33 -3.21 14.32
CA PRO A 45 -10.16 -4.23 13.69
C PRO A 45 -10.92 -3.67 12.49
N VAL A 46 -10.95 -4.41 11.38
CA VAL A 46 -11.76 -4.08 10.21
C VAL A 46 -13.23 -4.19 10.58
N SER A 47 -13.98 -3.12 10.45
CA SER A 47 -15.44 -3.14 10.59
C SER A 47 -16.05 -3.35 9.21
N LEU A 48 -16.79 -4.43 9.00
CA LEU A 48 -17.41 -4.78 7.72
C LEU A 48 -18.92 -4.86 7.86
N VAL A 49 -19.62 -4.35 6.85
CA VAL A 49 -21.05 -4.48 6.66
C VAL A 49 -21.30 -5.07 5.28
N LEU A 50 -21.91 -6.23 5.24
CA LEU A 50 -22.31 -6.93 4.03
C LEU A 50 -23.81 -6.79 3.86
N THR A 51 -24.25 -6.19 2.75
CA THR A 51 -25.67 -5.98 2.46
C THR A 51 -26.04 -6.67 1.16
N ASN A 52 -27.03 -7.55 1.20
CA ASN A 52 -27.58 -8.19 0.00
C ASN A 52 -28.62 -7.26 -0.68
N LYS A 53 -28.26 -6.71 -1.83
CA LYS A 53 -29.15 -5.86 -2.64
C LYS A 53 -30.13 -6.64 -3.52
N GLY A 54 -30.18 -7.97 -3.40
CA GLY A 54 -30.99 -8.85 -4.25
C GLY A 54 -30.35 -9.12 -5.61
N LYS A 55 -30.93 -10.06 -6.38
CA LYS A 55 -30.44 -10.49 -7.69
C LYS A 55 -28.94 -10.87 -7.72
N ARG A 56 -28.44 -11.43 -6.61
CA ARG A 56 -27.03 -11.80 -6.40
C ARG A 56 -26.05 -10.60 -6.43
N ASN A 57 -26.53 -9.40 -6.09
CA ASN A 57 -25.70 -8.24 -5.90
C ASN A 57 -25.35 -8.07 -4.42
N LEU A 58 -24.07 -7.98 -4.13
CA LEU A 58 -23.53 -7.78 -2.80
C LEU A 58 -22.93 -6.37 -2.68
N LEU A 59 -23.27 -5.69 -1.58
CA LEU A 59 -22.62 -4.46 -1.18
C LEU A 59 -21.73 -4.76 0.03
N ILE A 60 -20.44 -4.45 -0.09
CA ILE A 60 -19.46 -4.55 0.98
C ILE A 60 -19.07 -3.13 1.37
N GLN A 61 -19.27 -2.77 2.62
CA GLN A 61 -18.79 -1.53 3.19
C GLN A 61 -17.83 -1.87 4.31
N GLY A 62 -16.68 -1.21 4.33
CA GLY A 62 -15.64 -1.49 5.31
C GLY A 62 -14.92 -0.25 5.78
N ARG A 63 -14.50 -0.27 7.06
CA ARG A 63 -13.67 0.78 7.63
C ARG A 63 -12.59 0.19 8.52
N MET A 64 -11.37 0.73 8.37
CA MET A 64 -10.20 0.34 9.16
C MET A 64 -9.17 1.47 9.18
N ASP A 65 -8.49 1.63 10.30
CA ASP A 65 -7.33 2.50 10.42
C ASP A 65 -6.09 1.67 10.70
N LEU A 66 -5.00 1.95 9.99
CA LEU A 66 -3.71 1.29 10.21
C LEU A 66 -2.54 2.25 9.95
N THR A 67 -1.39 1.92 10.52
CA THR A 67 -0.15 2.67 10.30
C THR A 67 0.92 1.73 9.79
N ILE A 68 1.52 2.07 8.65
CA ILE A 68 2.59 1.30 7.99
C ILE A 68 3.87 2.13 8.02
N LEU A 69 5.00 1.49 8.33
CA LEU A 69 6.31 2.10 8.18
C LEU A 69 6.76 2.00 6.74
N ILE A 70 6.89 3.15 6.09
CA ILE A 70 7.32 3.24 4.70
C ILE A 70 8.61 4.05 4.64
N PRO A 71 9.66 3.57 3.96
CA PRO A 71 10.91 4.32 3.87
C PRO A 71 10.72 5.62 3.10
N CYS A 72 11.33 6.68 3.61
CA CYS A 72 11.40 7.97 2.93
C CYS A 72 12.04 7.82 1.54
N GLY A 73 11.41 8.34 0.50
CA GLY A 73 11.90 8.25 -0.87
C GLY A 73 13.22 9.00 -1.14
N ARG A 74 13.77 9.71 -0.13
CA ARG A 74 15.04 10.44 -0.24
C ARG A 74 16.13 9.93 0.70
N CYS A 75 15.82 9.72 1.99
CA CYS A 75 16.82 9.36 2.99
C CYS A 75 16.69 7.93 3.52
N LEU A 76 15.67 7.18 3.09
CA LEU A 76 15.38 5.80 3.44
C LEU A 76 15.04 5.57 4.93
N GLU A 77 14.88 6.63 5.71
CA GLU A 77 14.38 6.51 7.09
C GLU A 77 12.91 6.07 7.09
N GLU A 78 12.55 5.24 8.04
CA GLU A 78 11.18 4.76 8.21
C GLU A 78 10.26 5.89 8.65
N VAL A 79 9.17 6.08 7.93
CA VAL A 79 8.15 7.09 8.19
C VAL A 79 6.84 6.38 8.50
N PRO A 80 6.21 6.63 9.64
CA PRO A 80 4.88 6.12 9.91
C PRO A 80 3.86 6.85 9.02
N VAL A 81 3.18 6.09 8.17
CA VAL A 81 2.12 6.58 7.29
C VAL A 81 0.80 6.01 7.78
N GLU A 82 -0.14 6.90 8.06
CA GLU A 82 -1.49 6.53 8.49
C GLU A 82 -2.38 6.32 7.27
N PHE A 83 -3.12 5.21 7.29
CA PHE A 83 -4.13 4.85 6.31
C PHE A 83 -5.50 4.82 7.01
N GLU A 84 -6.40 5.68 6.58
CA GLU A 84 -7.81 5.65 6.94
C GLU A 84 -8.56 5.03 5.77
N LEU A 85 -8.81 3.72 5.86
CA LEU A 85 -9.53 2.98 4.82
C LEU A 85 -11.03 3.06 5.09
N ASP A 86 -11.76 3.67 4.18
CA ASP A 86 -13.22 3.71 4.14
C ASP A 86 -13.64 3.39 2.71
N PHE A 87 -14.25 2.23 2.52
CA PHE A 87 -14.53 1.73 1.18
C PHE A 87 -15.92 1.12 1.04
N GLU A 88 -16.45 1.25 -0.16
CA GLU A 88 -17.69 0.63 -0.61
C GLU A 88 -17.44 -0.14 -1.92
N LYS A 89 -17.75 -1.44 -1.92
CA LYS A 89 -17.63 -2.30 -3.10
C LYS A 89 -18.99 -2.88 -3.46
N LYS A 90 -19.33 -2.77 -4.73
CA LYS A 90 -20.54 -3.41 -5.30
C LYS A 90 -20.10 -4.58 -6.15
N ILE A 91 -20.57 -5.77 -5.83
CA ILE A 91 -20.14 -7.00 -6.47
C ILE A 91 -21.34 -7.68 -7.10
N ASP A 92 -21.27 -7.94 -8.39
CA ASP A 92 -22.21 -8.79 -9.09
C ASP A 92 -21.72 -10.25 -9.04
N MET A 93 -22.43 -11.06 -8.26
CA MET A 93 -22.15 -12.48 -8.12
C MET A 93 -22.68 -13.34 -9.29
N ASN A 94 -23.31 -12.74 -10.30
CA ASN A 94 -23.71 -13.42 -11.52
C ASN A 94 -22.58 -13.54 -12.52
N LEU A 95 -21.61 -12.63 -12.47
CA LEU A 95 -20.46 -12.61 -13.36
C LEU A 95 -19.49 -13.76 -13.02
N THR A 96 -18.98 -14.40 -14.04
CA THR A 96 -17.89 -15.36 -13.92
C THR A 96 -16.57 -14.65 -13.66
N GLU A 97 -15.54 -15.39 -13.23
CA GLU A 97 -14.20 -14.82 -13.02
C GLU A 97 -13.62 -14.20 -14.31
N GLU A 98 -13.90 -14.82 -15.46
CA GLU A 98 -13.47 -14.34 -16.78
C GLU A 98 -14.16 -13.02 -17.14
N GLU A 99 -15.48 -12.93 -16.98
CA GLU A 99 -16.26 -11.71 -17.23
C GLU A 99 -15.85 -10.55 -16.30
N ARG A 100 -15.47 -10.85 -15.04
CA ARG A 100 -14.94 -9.83 -14.11
C ARG A 100 -13.59 -9.31 -14.56
N ARG A 101 -12.69 -10.17 -15.04
CA ARG A 101 -11.40 -9.75 -15.58
C ARG A 101 -11.56 -8.86 -16.81
N GLU A 102 -12.47 -9.19 -17.72
CA GLU A 102 -12.79 -8.37 -18.88
C GLU A 102 -13.37 -7.01 -18.50
N ALA A 103 -14.19 -6.98 -17.45
CA ALA A 103 -14.75 -5.74 -16.90
C ALA A 103 -13.76 -4.93 -16.04
N LEU A 104 -12.50 -5.39 -15.87
CA LEU A 104 -11.50 -4.83 -14.97
C LEU A 104 -11.97 -4.76 -13.50
N ASP A 105 -12.93 -5.59 -13.14
CA ASP A 105 -13.47 -5.71 -11.78
C ASP A 105 -12.88 -6.98 -11.12
N GLU A 106 -11.56 -6.93 -10.87
CA GLU A 106 -10.85 -8.03 -10.21
C GLU A 106 -11.19 -8.06 -8.72
N CYS A 107 -12.08 -8.97 -8.36
CA CYS A 107 -12.42 -9.27 -6.97
C CYS A 107 -11.61 -10.48 -6.48
N ALA A 108 -10.27 -10.36 -6.43
CA ALA A 108 -9.38 -11.43 -5.98
C ALA A 108 -9.73 -11.93 -4.56
N TYR A 109 -10.33 -11.07 -3.74
CA TYR A 109 -10.75 -11.34 -2.38
C TYR A 109 -12.03 -12.17 -2.25
N ILE A 110 -12.67 -12.60 -3.37
CA ILE A 110 -13.87 -13.43 -3.37
C ILE A 110 -13.57 -14.78 -4.02
N HIS A 111 -13.68 -15.82 -3.24
CA HIS A 111 -13.50 -17.20 -3.67
C HIS A 111 -14.83 -17.96 -3.58
N GLY A 112 -15.58 -17.99 -4.68
CA GLY A 112 -16.95 -18.55 -4.70
C GLY A 112 -17.89 -17.73 -3.84
N TYR A 113 -18.18 -18.20 -2.64
CA TYR A 113 -19.01 -17.47 -1.65
C TYR A 113 -18.21 -17.02 -0.43
N ASP A 114 -16.93 -17.26 -0.37
CA ASP A 114 -16.07 -16.85 0.74
C ASP A 114 -15.42 -15.49 0.45
N LEU A 115 -15.41 -14.62 1.45
CA LEU A 115 -14.74 -13.33 1.42
C LEU A 115 -13.42 -13.44 2.20
N ASP A 116 -12.29 -13.24 1.53
CA ASP A 116 -11.01 -13.06 2.19
C ASP A 116 -10.80 -11.59 2.58
N VAL A 117 -10.86 -11.33 3.89
CA VAL A 117 -10.75 -9.98 4.43
C VAL A 117 -9.32 -9.45 4.36
N ASP A 118 -8.32 -10.33 4.51
CA ASP A 118 -6.91 -9.93 4.42
C ASP A 118 -6.59 -9.47 2.98
N GLU A 119 -7.11 -10.18 1.98
CA GLU A 119 -6.93 -9.85 0.57
C GLU A 119 -7.72 -8.59 0.16
N LEU A 120 -8.92 -8.40 0.71
CA LEU A 120 -9.72 -7.19 0.54
C LEU A 120 -8.97 -5.97 1.10
N VAL A 121 -8.49 -6.04 2.33
CA VAL A 121 -7.73 -4.95 2.95
C VAL A 121 -6.42 -4.70 2.21
N TYR A 122 -5.74 -5.76 1.74
CA TYR A 122 -4.54 -5.65 0.93
C TYR A 122 -4.80 -4.81 -0.34
N SER A 123 -5.88 -5.09 -1.06
CA SER A 123 -6.25 -4.33 -2.26
C SER A 123 -6.59 -2.87 -1.95
N GLU A 124 -7.25 -2.59 -0.82
CA GLU A 124 -7.55 -1.22 -0.39
C GLU A 124 -6.29 -0.43 0.00
N ILE A 125 -5.32 -1.08 0.66
CA ILE A 125 -4.03 -0.45 0.94
C ILE A 125 -3.32 -0.10 -0.37
N LEU A 126 -3.32 -0.99 -1.37
CA LEU A 126 -2.70 -0.73 -2.68
C LEU A 126 -3.33 0.46 -3.39
N VAL A 127 -4.67 0.56 -3.40
CA VAL A 127 -5.38 1.68 -4.02
C VAL A 127 -5.05 3.02 -3.35
N ASN A 128 -4.90 3.01 -2.02
CA ASN A 128 -4.58 4.20 -1.24
C ASN A 128 -3.08 4.40 -1.01
N TRP A 129 -2.22 3.62 -1.70
CA TRP A 129 -0.77 3.72 -1.51
C TRP A 129 -0.24 5.09 -1.92
N PRO A 130 0.53 5.77 -1.05
CA PRO A 130 1.03 7.10 -1.36
C PRO A 130 2.05 7.05 -2.50
N LEU A 131 1.93 7.98 -3.44
CA LEU A 131 2.89 8.09 -4.55
C LEU A 131 4.30 8.45 -4.08
N ARG A 132 4.41 9.16 -2.97
CA ARG A 132 5.69 9.62 -2.40
C ARG A 132 5.58 9.79 -0.90
N VAL A 133 6.51 9.19 -0.18
CA VAL A 133 6.66 9.37 1.27
C VAL A 133 7.95 10.13 1.55
N LEU A 134 7.88 11.17 2.37
CA LEU A 134 9.02 11.95 2.83
C LEU A 134 8.99 12.05 4.35
N CYS A 135 10.14 11.94 5.01
CA CYS A 135 10.25 12.17 6.44
C CYS A 135 9.99 13.65 6.83
N LYS A 136 10.31 14.57 5.91
CA LYS A 136 10.02 16.00 5.98
C LYS A 136 10.12 16.60 4.58
N GLU A 137 9.48 17.74 4.35
CA GLU A 137 9.43 18.40 3.03
C GLU A 137 10.81 18.78 2.50
N ASP A 138 11.68 19.28 3.39
CA ASP A 138 13.05 19.71 3.12
C ASP A 138 14.09 18.59 3.27
N CYS A 139 13.67 17.32 3.22
CA CYS A 139 14.56 16.18 3.34
C CYS A 139 15.70 16.26 2.31
N LYS A 140 16.94 16.28 2.80
CA LYS A 140 18.16 16.38 1.98
C LYS A 140 18.54 15.07 1.29
N GLY A 141 17.97 13.96 1.75
CA GLY A 141 18.26 12.62 1.20
C GLY A 141 19.56 12.04 1.71
N ILE A 142 20.06 11.06 0.93
CA ILE A 142 21.36 10.40 1.15
C ILE A 142 22.39 10.93 0.14
N CYS A 143 23.65 10.92 0.54
CA CYS A 143 24.73 11.17 -0.39
C CYS A 143 24.81 10.06 -1.43
N SER A 144 24.87 10.40 -2.72
CA SER A 144 24.96 9.44 -3.83
C SER A 144 26.26 8.65 -3.87
N ILE A 145 27.33 9.14 -3.20
CA ILE A 145 28.66 8.54 -3.21
C ILE A 145 28.85 7.62 -2.01
N CYS A 146 28.61 8.12 -0.78
CA CYS A 146 28.90 7.38 0.44
C CYS A 146 27.64 6.86 1.17
N GLY A 147 26.43 7.19 0.72
CA GLY A 147 25.18 6.75 1.36
C GLY A 147 24.84 7.45 2.68
N LYS A 148 25.67 8.40 3.15
CA LYS A 148 25.41 9.12 4.40
C LYS A 148 24.12 9.93 4.31
N ASN A 149 23.26 9.85 5.35
CA ASN A 149 22.06 10.65 5.44
C ASN A 149 22.42 12.13 5.67
N LEU A 150 22.10 12.97 4.70
CA LEU A 150 22.43 14.40 4.71
C LEU A 150 21.53 15.23 5.63
N ASN A 151 20.49 14.62 6.21
CA ASN A 151 19.69 15.27 7.24
C ASN A 151 20.42 15.34 8.59
N HIS A 152 21.36 14.40 8.84
CA HIS A 152 22.13 14.30 10.08
C HIS A 152 23.54 14.90 10.00
N GLY A 153 23.89 15.50 8.87
CA GLY A 153 25.17 16.16 8.69
C GLY A 153 25.66 16.17 7.25
N THR A 154 26.78 16.82 7.01
CA THR A 154 27.46 16.84 5.71
C THR A 154 28.40 15.67 5.55
N CYS A 155 28.77 15.36 4.31
CA CYS A 155 29.84 14.43 3.98
C CYS A 155 30.92 15.19 3.21
N ASP A 156 32.17 14.65 3.22
CA ASP A 156 33.32 15.24 2.55
C ASP A 156 33.53 14.67 1.14
N CYS A 157 32.49 14.04 0.57
CA CYS A 157 32.54 13.51 -0.78
C CYS A 157 32.55 14.62 -1.81
N ASP A 158 33.42 14.48 -2.80
CA ASP A 158 33.47 15.37 -3.94
C ASP A 158 32.28 15.08 -4.89
N HIS A 159 31.30 15.96 -4.88
CA HIS A 159 30.11 15.85 -5.74
C HIS A 159 30.32 16.46 -7.14
N THR A 160 31.57 16.80 -7.49
CA THR A 160 31.91 17.39 -8.78
C THR A 160 32.02 16.37 -9.91
N ASP A 161 31.75 15.09 -9.68
CA ASP A 161 31.65 14.08 -10.72
C ASP A 161 30.49 14.39 -11.66
N LEU A 162 30.81 15.20 -12.65
CA LEU A 162 29.96 15.43 -13.80
C LEU A 162 29.77 14.09 -14.52
N ASP A 163 28.54 13.88 -15.05
CA ASP A 163 28.23 12.78 -15.96
C ASP A 163 29.45 12.48 -16.86
N PRO A 164 29.94 11.24 -16.93
CA PRO A 164 31.10 10.86 -17.78
C PRO A 164 30.96 11.34 -19.21
N ARG A 165 29.74 11.51 -19.71
CA ARG A 165 29.44 12.08 -21.02
C ARG A 165 29.87 13.55 -21.14
N MET A 166 29.88 14.29 -20.03
CA MET A 166 30.27 15.70 -19.97
C MET A 166 31.78 15.87 -19.71
N ALA A 167 32.50 14.80 -19.35
CA ALA A 167 33.94 14.85 -19.11
C ALA A 167 34.71 15.33 -20.37
N GLN A 168 34.34 14.83 -21.54
CA GLN A 168 34.94 15.23 -22.82
C GLN A 168 34.70 16.72 -23.14
N ILE A 169 33.51 17.23 -22.82
CA ILE A 169 33.16 18.64 -23.03
C ILE A 169 34.01 19.52 -22.09
N ARG A 170 34.21 19.09 -20.83
CA ARG A 170 35.04 19.78 -19.85
C ARG A 170 36.51 19.85 -20.30
N ASP A 171 37.04 18.76 -20.83
CA ASP A 171 38.41 18.70 -21.32
C ASP A 171 38.63 19.65 -22.50
N ILE A 172 37.65 19.76 -23.38
CA ILE A 172 37.65 20.73 -24.47
C ILE A 172 37.61 22.16 -23.90
N PHE A 173 36.72 22.44 -22.94
CA PHE A 173 36.62 23.79 -22.32
C PHE A 173 37.88 24.20 -21.59
N ASN A 174 38.55 23.28 -20.89
CA ASN A 174 39.81 23.56 -20.20
C ASN A 174 40.93 23.88 -21.17
N LYS A 175 41.00 23.19 -22.30
CA LYS A 175 41.98 23.49 -23.39
C LYS A 175 41.79 24.88 -24.00
N PHE A 176 40.56 25.41 -24.03
CA PHE A 176 40.30 26.77 -24.51
C PHE A 176 40.62 27.88 -23.49
N LYS A 177 40.73 27.54 -22.19
CA LYS A 177 41.10 28.49 -21.13
C LYS A 177 42.61 28.71 -20.98
N GLU A 178 43.42 27.82 -21.55
CA GLU A 178 44.88 27.90 -21.47
C GLU A 178 45.53 28.64 -22.72
N VAL A 179 44.71 29.23 -23.54
CA VAL A 179 45.11 30.15 -24.62
C VAL A 179 44.65 31.56 -24.27
#